data_ac092a6f0c76f9e84643c196d927569b
#
_entry.id   ac092a6f0c76f9e84643c196d927569b
#
_cell.length_a   1.000
_cell.length_b   1.000
_cell.length_c   1.000
_cell.angle_alpha   90.00
_cell.angle_beta   90.00
_cell.angle_gamma   90.00
#
_symmetry.space_group_name_H-M   'P 1'
#
loop_
_entity.id
_entity.type
_entity.pdbx_description
1 polymer ?
#
loop_
_entity_poly.entity_id
_entity_poly.type
_entity_poly.pdbx_seq_one_letter_code
_entity_poly.pdbx_strand_id
1 'polypeptide(L)'
;MQLALLVLHERGRAIGEVERGRAPWAPFLHSWPSEAPALPESLDDATLEREAHDPAVVAGAQARRAWLHEQYAAAKEAMQKASAASGDGALEGVSFEEFCSAVRLVGSRCLRLSMGWEHGVRRLLVPVLDLANHDGQAPSAMYSSANLRS
;
A
#
# COMPACT_ATOMS: atom_id res chain seq x y z
N MET A 1 -2.14 6.23 3.65
CA MET A 1 -3.39 6.18 2.89
C MET A 1 -3.24 6.71 1.46
N GLN A 2 -2.75 7.92 1.23
CA GLN A 2 -2.59 8.52 -0.12
C GLN A 2 -1.89 7.61 -1.15
N LEU A 3 -0.81 6.91 -0.76
CA LEU A 3 -0.12 5.98 -1.66
C LEU A 3 -0.99 4.80 -2.10
N ALA A 4 -1.88 4.28 -1.25
CA ALA A 4 -2.78 3.20 -1.63
C ALA A 4 -3.82 3.68 -2.66
N LEU A 5 -4.36 4.89 -2.48
CA LEU A 5 -5.28 5.50 -3.45
C LEU A 5 -4.59 5.77 -4.78
N LEU A 6 -3.33 6.23 -4.77
CA LEU A 6 -2.54 6.40 -5.98
C LEU A 6 -2.32 5.07 -6.70
N VAL A 7 -1.99 4.00 -5.98
CA VAL A 7 -1.80 2.66 -6.56
C VAL A 7 -3.12 2.15 -7.18
N LEU A 8 -4.25 2.33 -6.51
CA LEU A 8 -5.56 1.96 -7.05
C LEU A 8 -5.87 2.73 -8.33
N HIS A 9 -5.67 4.04 -8.31
CA HIS A 9 -5.89 4.90 -9.47
C HIS A 9 -5.03 4.48 -10.67
N GLU A 10 -3.72 4.34 -10.46
CA GLU A 10 -2.79 3.96 -11.53
C GLU A 10 -3.05 2.54 -12.06
N ARG A 11 -3.46 1.59 -11.20
CA ARG A 11 -3.87 0.25 -11.64
C ARG A 11 -5.18 0.29 -12.43
N GLY A 12 -6.15 1.07 -12.02
CA GLY A 12 -7.42 1.23 -12.74
C GLY A 12 -7.23 1.85 -14.14
N ARG A 13 -6.29 2.78 -14.27
CA ARG A 13 -5.93 3.39 -15.56
C ARG A 13 -5.15 2.47 -16.50
N ALA A 14 -4.41 1.52 -15.95
CA ALA A 14 -3.43 0.74 -16.70
C ALA A 14 -4.01 -0.05 -17.87
N ILE A 15 -5.26 -0.49 -17.77
CA ILE A 15 -5.88 -1.37 -18.79
C ILE A 15 -6.14 -0.65 -20.11
N GLY A 16 -6.40 0.65 -20.10
CA GLY A 16 -6.74 1.41 -21.33
C GLY A 16 -5.72 2.46 -21.77
N GLU A 17 -4.77 2.80 -20.93
CA GLU A 17 -3.87 3.95 -21.14
C GLU A 17 -2.39 3.61 -21.29
N VAL A 18 -1.98 2.37 -20.97
CA VAL A 18 -0.58 1.91 -21.17
C VAL A 18 -0.19 2.06 -22.65
N GLU A 19 -1.10 1.65 -23.55
CA GLU A 19 -0.88 1.75 -25.00
C GLU A 19 -0.76 3.20 -25.49
N ARG A 20 -1.28 4.16 -24.72
CA ARG A 20 -1.25 5.60 -25.05
C ARG A 20 -0.12 6.36 -24.33
N GLY A 21 0.74 5.65 -23.58
CA GLY A 21 1.84 6.26 -22.83
C GLY A 21 1.42 7.18 -21.67
N ARG A 22 0.14 7.08 -21.23
CA ARG A 22 -0.42 7.97 -20.20
C ARG A 22 -0.39 7.39 -18.79
N ALA A 23 0.10 6.17 -18.62
CA ALA A 23 0.24 5.50 -17.33
C ALA A 23 1.71 5.12 -17.07
N PRO A 24 2.57 6.09 -16.75
CA PRO A 24 4.01 5.85 -16.61
C PRO A 24 4.38 4.87 -15.49
N TRP A 25 3.50 4.72 -14.49
CA TRP A 25 3.70 3.80 -13.35
C TRP A 25 3.17 2.39 -13.61
N ALA A 26 2.39 2.17 -14.66
CA ALA A 26 1.76 0.89 -14.93
C ALA A 26 2.77 -0.26 -15.06
N PRO A 27 3.90 -0.16 -15.80
CA PRO A 27 4.87 -1.25 -15.87
C PRO A 27 5.43 -1.64 -14.50
N PHE A 28 5.70 -0.65 -13.65
CA PHE A 28 6.16 -0.87 -12.27
C PHE A 28 5.08 -1.55 -11.42
N LEU A 29 3.85 -1.05 -11.44
CA LEU A 29 2.75 -1.61 -10.66
C LEU A 29 2.31 -2.99 -11.15
N HIS A 30 2.47 -3.31 -12.44
CA HIS A 30 2.23 -4.63 -13.00
C HIS A 30 3.28 -5.67 -12.57
N SER A 31 4.49 -5.24 -12.19
CA SER A 31 5.50 -6.13 -11.62
C SER A 31 5.17 -6.59 -10.19
N TRP A 32 4.19 -5.95 -9.54
CA TRP A 32 3.75 -6.32 -8.21
C TRP A 32 2.87 -7.57 -8.24
N PRO A 33 2.83 -8.35 -7.16
CA PRO A 33 1.91 -9.47 -7.05
C PRO A 33 0.46 -9.03 -7.29
N SER A 34 -0.32 -9.87 -7.95
CA SER A 34 -1.76 -9.66 -8.11
C SER A 34 -2.47 -9.70 -6.76
N GLU A 35 -1.99 -10.53 -5.85
CA GLU A 35 -2.53 -10.70 -4.51
C GLU A 35 -1.63 -10.05 -3.47
N ALA A 36 -2.27 -9.37 -2.52
CA ALA A 36 -1.58 -8.83 -1.36
C ALA A 36 -1.19 -9.98 -0.40
N PRO A 37 -0.09 -9.83 0.35
CA PRO A 37 0.27 -10.82 1.35
C PRO A 37 -0.87 -11.01 2.35
N ALA A 38 -1.12 -12.27 2.72
CA ALA A 38 -2.06 -12.59 3.79
C ALA A 38 -1.51 -12.06 5.12
N LEU A 39 -2.33 -11.31 5.83
CA LEU A 39 -2.01 -10.74 7.15
C LEU A 39 -3.11 -11.15 8.14
N PRO A 40 -2.84 -11.15 9.44
CA PRO A 40 -3.82 -11.55 10.45
C PRO A 40 -5.18 -10.85 10.30
N GLU A 41 -5.20 -9.58 9.95
CA GLU A 41 -6.44 -8.83 9.73
C GLU A 41 -7.25 -9.28 8.49
N SER A 42 -6.69 -10.12 7.62
CA SER A 42 -7.42 -10.70 6.47
C SER A 42 -8.09 -12.03 6.77
N LEU A 43 -7.79 -12.64 7.91
CA LEU A 43 -8.41 -13.89 8.35
C LEU A 43 -9.78 -13.60 8.96
N ASP A 44 -10.73 -14.53 8.83
CA ASP A 44 -11.96 -14.49 9.62
C ASP A 44 -11.68 -14.71 11.11
N ASP A 45 -12.61 -14.31 11.98
CA ASP A 45 -12.38 -14.34 13.43
C ASP A 45 -12.16 -15.77 13.95
N ALA A 46 -12.87 -16.76 13.41
CA ALA A 46 -12.74 -18.16 13.85
C ALA A 46 -11.36 -18.73 13.47
N THR A 47 -10.89 -18.41 12.27
CA THR A 47 -9.54 -18.79 11.83
C THR A 47 -8.47 -18.05 12.62
N LEU A 48 -8.67 -16.75 12.85
CA LEU A 48 -7.74 -15.94 13.61
C LEU A 48 -7.59 -16.44 15.06
N GLU A 49 -8.70 -16.74 15.74
CA GLU A 49 -8.68 -17.29 17.10
C GLU A 49 -8.03 -18.68 17.18
N ARG A 50 -8.24 -19.51 16.16
CA ARG A 50 -7.65 -20.85 16.10
C ARG A 50 -6.15 -20.82 15.85
N GLU A 51 -5.69 -19.96 14.96
CA GLU A 51 -4.29 -19.94 14.51
C GLU A 51 -3.41 -18.99 15.33
N ALA A 52 -3.99 -17.93 15.90
CA ALA A 52 -3.23 -17.00 16.73
C ALA A 52 -3.18 -17.51 18.19
N HIS A 53 -2.00 -17.95 18.59
CA HIS A 53 -1.76 -18.42 19.96
C HIS A 53 -1.64 -17.28 20.98
N ASP A 54 -1.55 -16.03 20.52
CA ASP A 54 -1.42 -14.83 21.36
C ASP A 54 -2.67 -13.96 21.24
N PRO A 55 -3.43 -13.73 22.32
CA PRO A 55 -4.58 -12.84 22.34
C PRO A 55 -4.26 -11.41 21.87
N ALA A 56 -3.04 -10.94 22.05
CA ALA A 56 -2.63 -9.61 21.58
C ALA A 56 -2.61 -9.54 20.05
N VAL A 57 -2.27 -10.63 19.36
CA VAL A 57 -2.34 -10.72 17.89
C VAL A 57 -3.78 -10.64 17.42
N VAL A 58 -4.70 -11.36 18.09
CA VAL A 58 -6.13 -11.32 17.78
C VAL A 58 -6.68 -9.90 17.93
N ALA A 59 -6.45 -9.28 19.08
CA ALA A 59 -6.90 -7.90 19.35
C ALA A 59 -6.30 -6.90 18.36
N GLY A 60 -5.01 -7.04 18.03
CA GLY A 60 -4.33 -6.19 17.06
C GLY A 60 -4.91 -6.32 15.65
N ALA A 61 -5.22 -7.55 15.21
CA ALA A 61 -5.83 -7.82 13.91
C ALA A 61 -7.25 -7.23 13.81
N GLN A 62 -8.06 -7.40 14.87
CA GLN A 62 -9.40 -6.84 14.94
C GLN A 62 -9.38 -5.30 14.93
N ALA A 63 -8.50 -4.69 15.72
CA ALA A 63 -8.32 -3.24 15.73
C ALA A 63 -7.86 -2.72 14.36
N ARG A 64 -6.95 -3.45 13.70
CA ARG A 64 -6.48 -3.10 12.35
C ARG A 64 -7.59 -3.20 11.33
N ARG A 65 -8.44 -4.21 11.40
CA ARG A 65 -9.61 -4.40 10.52
C ARG A 65 -10.61 -3.24 10.70
N ALA A 66 -10.96 -2.92 11.94
CA ALA A 66 -11.84 -1.77 12.25
C ALA A 66 -11.27 -0.47 11.66
N TRP A 67 -9.99 -0.21 11.87
CA TRP A 67 -9.31 0.95 11.29
C TRP A 67 -9.39 0.96 9.76
N LEU A 68 -9.22 -0.18 9.08
CA LEU A 68 -9.33 -0.27 7.61
C LEU A 68 -10.74 0.08 7.13
N HIS A 69 -11.78 -0.37 7.84
CA HIS A 69 -13.17 0.01 7.54
C HIS A 69 -13.41 1.52 7.66
N GLU A 70 -12.92 2.13 8.73
CA GLU A 70 -13.00 3.59 8.92
C GLU A 70 -12.28 4.35 7.81
N GLN A 71 -11.06 3.90 7.46
CA GLN A 71 -10.29 4.54 6.40
C GLN A 71 -10.94 4.38 5.03
N TYR A 72 -11.54 3.23 4.75
CA TYR A 72 -12.26 3.02 3.49
C TYR A 72 -13.50 3.92 3.42
N ALA A 73 -14.28 4.00 4.49
CA ALA A 73 -15.45 4.88 4.55
C ALA A 73 -15.06 6.34 4.31
N ALA A 74 -13.99 6.82 4.95
CA ALA A 74 -13.47 8.17 4.75
C ALA A 74 -12.92 8.41 3.33
N ALA A 75 -12.29 7.39 2.73
CA ALA A 75 -11.71 7.48 1.39
C ALA A 75 -12.76 7.41 0.27
N LYS A 76 -13.90 6.75 0.51
CA LYS A 76 -14.92 6.49 -0.51
C LYS A 76 -15.42 7.76 -1.18
N GLU A 77 -15.73 8.78 -0.40
CA GLU A 77 -16.18 10.08 -0.93
C GLU A 77 -15.07 10.77 -1.75
N ALA A 78 -13.82 10.70 -1.28
CA ALA A 78 -12.68 11.26 -1.98
C ALA A 78 -12.41 10.53 -3.31
N MET A 79 -12.54 9.19 -3.32
CA MET A 79 -12.41 8.38 -4.54
C MET A 79 -13.50 8.74 -5.57
N GLN A 80 -14.74 8.88 -5.14
CA GLN A 80 -15.85 9.27 -6.03
C GLN A 80 -15.63 10.67 -6.64
N LYS A 81 -15.21 11.64 -5.81
CA LYS A 81 -14.89 13.00 -6.28
C LYS A 81 -13.72 13.01 -7.25
N ALA A 82 -12.67 12.24 -6.96
CA ALA A 82 -11.50 12.14 -7.83
C ALA A 82 -11.85 11.47 -9.16
N SER A 83 -12.61 10.38 -9.16
CA SER A 83 -13.07 9.70 -10.37
C SER A 83 -13.93 10.62 -11.25
N ALA A 84 -14.86 11.38 -10.65
CA ALA A 84 -15.67 12.35 -11.38
C ALA A 84 -14.84 13.50 -11.95
N ALA A 85 -13.80 13.95 -11.24
CA ALA A 85 -12.94 15.04 -11.69
C ALA A 85 -11.96 14.61 -12.80
N SER A 86 -11.41 13.39 -12.73
CA SER A 86 -10.50 12.85 -13.73
C SER A 86 -11.23 12.41 -15.00
N GLY A 87 -12.50 12.00 -14.89
CA GLY A 87 -13.30 11.48 -15.98
C GLY A 87 -12.81 10.13 -16.53
N ASP A 88 -11.85 9.49 -15.87
CA ASP A 88 -11.25 8.22 -16.30
C ASP A 88 -11.89 6.98 -15.62
N GLY A 89 -12.76 7.19 -14.63
CA GLY A 89 -13.42 6.11 -13.91
C GLY A 89 -12.51 5.20 -13.09
N ALA A 90 -11.22 5.49 -13.02
CA ALA A 90 -10.19 4.60 -12.45
C ALA A 90 -10.42 4.21 -10.97
N LEU A 91 -11.12 5.03 -10.21
CA LEU A 91 -11.48 4.77 -8.81
C LEU A 91 -12.97 4.46 -8.63
N GLU A 92 -13.72 4.31 -9.73
CA GLU A 92 -15.12 4.01 -9.65
C GLU A 92 -15.34 2.55 -9.24
N GLY A 93 -16.23 2.34 -8.26
CA GLY A 93 -16.60 1.01 -7.82
C GLY A 93 -15.53 0.24 -7.04
N VAL A 94 -14.41 0.88 -6.65
CA VAL A 94 -13.37 0.23 -5.83
C VAL A 94 -14.00 -0.39 -4.59
N SER A 95 -13.87 -1.69 -4.44
CA SER A 95 -14.37 -2.47 -3.32
C SER A 95 -13.51 -2.29 -2.06
N PHE A 96 -14.06 -2.66 -0.90
CA PHE A 96 -13.29 -2.69 0.36
C PHE A 96 -12.10 -3.65 0.27
N GLU A 97 -12.27 -4.78 -0.40
CA GLU A 97 -11.21 -5.78 -0.55
C GLU A 97 -10.05 -5.27 -1.41
N GLU A 98 -10.33 -4.63 -2.54
CA GLU A 98 -9.31 -3.99 -3.38
C GLU A 98 -8.57 -2.89 -2.63
N PHE A 99 -9.31 -2.08 -1.86
CA PHE A 99 -8.71 -1.06 -1.01
C PHE A 99 -7.77 -1.67 0.04
N CYS A 100 -8.20 -2.72 0.76
CA CYS A 100 -7.36 -3.42 1.73
C CYS A 100 -6.14 -4.05 1.07
N SER A 101 -6.30 -4.64 -0.11
CA SER A 101 -5.22 -5.20 -0.91
C SER A 101 -4.17 -4.13 -1.25
N ALA A 102 -4.61 -2.97 -1.74
CA ALA A 102 -3.70 -1.85 -2.04
C ALA A 102 -2.97 -1.33 -0.79
N VAL A 103 -3.67 -1.22 0.34
CA VAL A 103 -3.04 -0.79 1.61
C VAL A 103 -1.98 -1.78 2.07
N ARG A 104 -2.23 -3.09 1.96
CA ARG A 104 -1.28 -4.15 2.31
C ARG A 104 -0.08 -4.17 1.37
N LEU A 105 -0.32 -4.08 0.06
CA LEU A 105 0.76 -4.01 -0.94
C LEU A 105 1.67 -2.81 -0.71
N VAL A 106 1.10 -1.62 -0.50
CA VAL A 106 1.88 -0.43 -0.17
C VAL A 106 2.62 -0.61 1.14
N GLY A 107 1.97 -1.20 2.15
CA GLY A 107 2.59 -1.46 3.45
C GLY A 107 3.81 -2.37 3.38
N SER A 108 3.79 -3.38 2.50
CA SER A 108 4.88 -4.33 2.31
C SER A 108 6.03 -3.80 1.44
N ARG A 109 5.79 -2.74 0.64
CA ARG A 109 6.75 -2.25 -0.37
C ARG A 109 7.22 -0.83 -0.17
N CYS A 110 6.58 -0.07 0.73
CA CYS A 110 7.02 1.29 0.98
C CYS A 110 8.20 1.34 1.94
N LEU A 111 9.18 2.14 1.58
CA LEU A 111 10.28 2.49 2.47
C LEU A 111 9.84 3.60 3.43
N ARG A 112 10.25 3.48 4.68
CA ARG A 112 10.09 4.54 5.69
C ARG A 112 11.42 5.26 5.83
N LEU A 113 11.48 6.50 5.37
CA LEU A 113 12.68 7.33 5.49
C LEU A 113 12.45 8.44 6.50
N SER A 114 13.40 8.60 7.42
CA SER A 114 13.47 9.78 8.27
C SER A 114 14.10 10.92 7.47
N MET A 115 13.34 11.97 7.26
CA MET A 115 13.76 13.15 6.51
C MET A 115 14.32 14.25 7.45
N GLY A 116 14.74 13.85 8.62
CA GLY A 116 15.18 14.77 9.67
C GLY A 116 14.02 15.28 10.53
N TRP A 117 14.38 16.09 11.53
CA TRP A 117 13.43 16.59 12.55
C TRP A 117 12.37 17.54 11.96
N GLU A 118 12.68 18.26 10.88
CA GLU A 118 11.75 19.20 10.24
C GLU A 118 10.65 18.52 9.39
N HIS A 119 10.98 17.38 8.77
CA HIS A 119 10.10 16.73 7.80
C HIS A 119 9.53 15.39 8.27
N GLY A 120 9.98 14.92 9.43
CA GLY A 120 9.51 13.67 10.05
C GLY A 120 9.78 12.43 9.20
N VAL A 121 8.94 11.41 9.37
CA VAL A 121 9.04 10.15 8.62
C VAL A 121 8.15 10.21 7.40
N ARG A 122 8.72 9.94 6.24
CA ARG A 122 7.99 9.81 4.97
C ARG A 122 7.94 8.36 4.53
N ARG A 123 6.86 8.00 3.86
CA ARG A 123 6.70 6.71 3.18
C ARG A 123 6.85 6.93 1.70
N LEU A 124 7.77 6.19 1.08
CA LEU A 124 8.08 6.30 -0.34
C LEU A 124 7.97 4.93 -1.01
N LEU A 125 7.40 4.93 -2.20
CA LEU A 125 7.52 3.81 -3.12
C LEU A 125 8.67 4.15 -4.08
N VAL A 126 9.72 3.33 -4.04
CA VAL A 126 10.90 3.55 -4.88
C VAL A 126 11.03 2.36 -5.81
N PRO A 127 10.76 2.54 -7.12
CA PRO A 127 10.90 1.46 -8.09
C PRO A 127 12.28 0.80 -8.00
N VAL A 128 12.30 -0.53 -8.15
CA VAL A 128 13.49 -1.38 -8.03
C VAL A 128 13.90 -1.66 -6.58
N LEU A 129 13.96 -0.65 -5.71
CA LEU A 129 14.30 -0.88 -4.29
C LEU A 129 13.21 -1.67 -3.54
N ASP A 130 11.96 -1.54 -3.94
CA ASP A 130 10.86 -2.32 -3.38
C ASP A 130 10.92 -3.81 -3.72
N LEU A 131 11.71 -4.18 -4.74
CA LEU A 131 11.99 -5.56 -5.14
C LEU A 131 13.16 -6.18 -4.37
N ALA A 132 13.95 -5.36 -3.67
CA ALA A 132 15.04 -5.85 -2.84
C ALA A 132 14.47 -6.57 -1.60
N ASN A 133 14.70 -7.87 -1.51
CA ASN A 133 14.37 -8.62 -0.32
C ASN A 133 15.27 -8.21 0.84
N HIS A 134 14.67 -8.04 1.99
CA HIS A 134 15.41 -7.85 3.23
C HIS A 134 16.00 -9.20 3.66
N ASP A 135 17.32 -9.32 3.61
CA ASP A 135 18.04 -10.43 4.23
C ASP A 135 18.42 -10.02 5.64
N GLY A 136 17.84 -10.67 6.65
CA GLY A 136 18.13 -10.39 8.05
C GLY A 136 19.56 -10.70 8.48
N GLN A 137 20.34 -11.41 7.65
CA GLN A 137 21.73 -11.76 7.92
C GLN A 137 22.74 -10.92 7.11
N ALA A 138 22.29 -10.29 6.03
CA ALA A 138 23.11 -9.38 5.25
C ALA A 138 22.80 -7.93 5.67
N PRO A 139 23.81 -7.09 5.96
CA PRO A 139 23.55 -5.68 6.21
C PRO A 139 22.98 -5.05 4.96
N SER A 140 21.68 -4.77 4.98
CA SER A 140 21.07 -3.93 3.95
C SER A 140 21.78 -2.58 4.00
N ALA A 141 22.36 -2.16 2.87
CA ALA A 141 22.97 -0.85 2.79
C ALA A 141 21.88 0.22 2.97
N MET A 142 21.67 0.63 4.22
CA MET A 142 20.83 1.78 4.51
C MET A 142 21.64 3.04 4.19
N TYR A 143 21.25 3.73 3.13
CA TYR A 143 21.79 5.06 2.88
C TYR A 143 21.30 5.99 3.98
N SER A 144 22.21 6.34 4.88
CA SER A 144 21.96 7.42 5.82
C SER A 144 22.21 8.74 5.12
N SER A 145 21.35 9.71 5.34
CA SER A 145 21.53 11.08 4.82
C SER A 145 22.81 11.76 5.33
N ALA A 146 23.50 11.19 6.32
CA ALA A 146 24.80 11.62 6.80
C ALA A 146 25.91 11.40 5.76
N ASN A 147 25.78 10.45 4.84
CA ASN A 147 26.78 10.15 3.80
C ASN A 147 26.61 10.96 2.50
N LEU A 148 25.59 11.82 2.42
CA LEU A 148 25.35 12.66 1.25
C LEU A 148 25.97 14.07 1.36
N ARG A 149 26.78 14.32 2.40
CA ARG A 149 27.46 15.59 2.67
C ARG A 149 29.00 15.50 2.53
N SER A 150 29.49 14.68 1.62
CA SER A 150 30.90 14.70 1.23
C SER A 150 31.05 15.21 -0.19
#